data_1a3d4bc0a333a04763c82c50efabb0a3
#
_entry.id   1a3d4bc0a333a04763c82c50efabb0a3
#
_cell.length_a   1.000
_cell.length_b   1.000
_cell.length_c   1.000
_cell.angle_alpha   90.00
_cell.angle_beta   90.00
_cell.angle_gamma   90.00
#
_symmetry.space_group_name_H-M   'P 1'
#
loop_
_entity.id
_entity.type
_entity.pdbx_description
1 polymer ?
#
loop_
_entity_poly.entity_id
_entity_poly.type
_entity_poly.pdbx_seq_one_letter_code
_entity_poly.pdbx_strand_id
1 'polypeptide(L)'
;MPLLPFCVLCASVVNLTLMHLILALDPALRNTGYAILRNEGTKTRAIRYGVIRNNPQLSMPGCLVEIHRQIDELIRDHRPEACAVEGLIYVQNTRTAITLGAARGSALLAAAQHGLEIFEYAPRRVKQSVVGHGSAQKAQIGFMVRTLLELSETPEADAADALAIGLTHFQMHSSPLSAHRGIRVL
;
A
#
# COMPACT_ATOMS: atom_id res chain seq x y z
N MET A 1 -62.33 -1.55 2.16
CA MET A 1 -61.06 -2.32 2.23
C MET A 1 -59.99 -1.48 1.55
N PRO A 2 -59.07 -0.88 2.27
CA PRO A 2 -57.97 -0.17 1.64
C PRO A 2 -56.79 -1.13 1.43
N LEU A 3 -56.25 -1.10 0.22
CA LEU A 3 -55.07 -1.81 -0.22
C LEU A 3 -53.84 -1.24 0.50
N LEU A 4 -53.09 -2.11 1.19
CA LEU A 4 -51.79 -1.80 1.80
C LEU A 4 -50.75 -1.49 0.71
N PRO A 5 -49.90 -0.47 0.89
CA PRO A 5 -48.85 -0.22 -0.04
C PRO A 5 -47.71 -1.27 0.13
N PHE A 6 -47.34 -1.85 -0.97
CA PHE A 6 -46.15 -2.68 -1.11
C PHE A 6 -44.93 -1.94 -0.57
N CYS A 7 -44.37 -2.42 0.52
CA CYS A 7 -43.07 -2.01 1.01
C CYS A 7 -42.02 -2.48 0.00
N VAL A 8 -41.54 -1.56 -0.81
CA VAL A 8 -40.34 -1.79 -1.62
C VAL A 8 -39.18 -1.92 -0.65
N LEU A 9 -38.81 -3.17 -0.36
CA LEU A 9 -37.53 -3.48 0.26
C LEU A 9 -36.46 -2.92 -0.65
N CYS A 10 -35.93 -1.75 -0.29
CA CYS A 10 -34.72 -1.19 -0.86
C CYS A 10 -33.60 -2.19 -0.54
N ALA A 11 -33.36 -3.12 -1.46
CA ALA A 11 -32.17 -3.93 -1.46
C ALA A 11 -31.01 -2.97 -1.63
N SER A 12 -30.41 -2.59 -0.52
CA SER A 12 -29.09 -1.96 -0.50
C SER A 12 -28.14 -2.95 -1.15
N VAL A 13 -28.00 -2.85 -2.45
CA VAL A 13 -26.87 -3.45 -3.17
C VAL A 13 -25.65 -2.79 -2.54
N VAL A 14 -25.01 -3.47 -1.61
CA VAL A 14 -23.66 -3.13 -1.19
C VAL A 14 -22.82 -3.25 -2.46
N ASN A 15 -22.67 -2.14 -3.14
CA ASN A 15 -21.69 -2.00 -4.19
C ASN A 15 -20.34 -2.27 -3.50
N LEU A 16 -19.85 -3.49 -3.62
CA LEU A 16 -18.48 -3.83 -3.31
C LEU A 16 -17.67 -3.10 -4.37
N THR A 17 -17.46 -1.80 -4.15
CA THR A 17 -16.66 -0.98 -5.04
C THR A 17 -15.26 -1.56 -4.96
N LEU A 18 -14.89 -2.33 -5.98
CA LEU A 18 -13.51 -2.81 -6.14
C LEU A 18 -12.64 -1.55 -6.12
N MET A 19 -11.80 -1.41 -5.12
CA MET A 19 -10.84 -0.31 -5.05
C MET A 19 -9.98 -0.36 -6.30
N HIS A 20 -10.09 0.67 -7.14
CA HIS A 20 -9.42 0.68 -8.44
C HIS A 20 -8.03 1.29 -8.38
N LEU A 21 -7.79 2.23 -7.46
CA LEU A 21 -6.54 2.96 -7.37
C LEU A 21 -6.06 3.03 -5.92
N ILE A 22 -4.85 2.58 -5.67
CA ILE A 22 -4.27 2.60 -4.33
C ILE A 22 -2.87 3.23 -4.31
N LEU A 23 -2.51 3.78 -3.16
CA LEU A 23 -1.15 4.14 -2.81
C LEU A 23 -0.54 3.03 -1.95
N ALA A 24 0.58 2.47 -2.36
CA ALA A 24 1.35 1.52 -1.56
C ALA A 24 2.65 2.16 -1.11
N LEU A 25 3.03 1.93 0.16
CA LEU A 25 4.16 2.58 0.82
C LEU A 25 5.03 1.55 1.56
N ASP A 26 6.34 1.69 1.39
CA ASP A 26 7.38 1.07 2.22
C ASP A 26 8.20 2.18 2.92
N PRO A 27 7.73 2.68 4.09
CA PRO A 27 8.29 3.87 4.71
C PRO A 27 9.64 3.61 5.39
N ALA A 28 10.66 4.36 5.01
CA ALA A 28 11.93 4.43 5.70
C ALA A 28 12.49 5.87 5.69
N LEU A 29 13.33 6.23 6.66
CA LEU A 29 13.73 7.62 6.87
C LEU A 29 14.50 8.20 5.68
N ARG A 30 15.35 7.42 5.03
CA ARG A 30 16.22 7.89 3.94
C ARG A 30 15.66 7.57 2.56
N ASN A 31 15.06 6.38 2.42
CA ASN A 31 14.52 5.92 1.15
C ASN A 31 13.13 5.34 1.41
N THR A 32 12.08 6.09 1.16
CA THR A 32 10.70 5.60 1.23
C THR A 32 10.26 5.11 -0.15
N GLY A 33 9.98 3.83 -0.28
CA GLY A 33 9.36 3.27 -1.48
C GLY A 33 7.90 3.69 -1.59
N TYR A 34 7.45 4.03 -2.81
CA TYR A 34 6.04 4.30 -3.08
C TYR A 34 5.60 3.71 -4.41
N ALA A 35 4.32 3.38 -4.51
CA ALA A 35 3.70 2.96 -5.76
C ALA A 35 2.22 3.37 -5.80
N ILE A 36 1.80 3.92 -6.94
CA ILE A 36 0.40 4.12 -7.31
C ILE A 36 0.03 2.99 -8.28
N LEU A 37 -0.90 2.13 -7.86
CA LEU A 37 -1.34 1.01 -8.67
C LEU A 37 -2.83 1.08 -8.95
N ARG A 38 -3.21 0.64 -10.15
CA ARG A 38 -4.60 0.52 -10.58
C ARG A 38 -4.95 -0.93 -10.84
N ASN A 39 -6.10 -1.34 -10.32
CA ASN A 39 -6.72 -2.62 -10.68
C ASN A 39 -7.70 -2.42 -11.85
N GLU A 40 -7.50 -3.15 -12.93
CA GLU A 40 -8.34 -3.15 -14.13
C GLU A 40 -9.05 -4.50 -14.30
N GLY A 41 -9.58 -5.03 -13.21
CA GLY A 41 -10.26 -6.33 -13.16
C GLY A 41 -9.27 -7.49 -13.04
N THR A 42 -8.84 -8.06 -14.14
CA THR A 42 -7.89 -9.19 -14.13
C THR A 42 -6.42 -8.75 -14.13
N LYS A 43 -6.14 -7.49 -14.43
CA LYS A 43 -4.78 -6.95 -14.50
C LYS A 43 -4.59 -5.83 -13.50
N THR A 44 -3.40 -5.76 -12.94
CA THR A 44 -2.93 -4.63 -12.13
C THR A 44 -1.88 -3.87 -12.93
N ARG A 45 -1.98 -2.54 -12.95
CA ARG A 45 -1.00 -1.67 -13.60
C ARG A 45 -0.33 -0.74 -12.60
N ALA A 46 0.97 -0.56 -12.73
CA ALA A 46 1.71 0.49 -12.06
C ALA A 46 1.53 1.81 -12.82
N ILE A 47 0.88 2.79 -12.19
CA ILE A 47 0.66 4.13 -12.76
C ILE A 47 1.88 5.01 -12.50
N ARG A 48 2.40 4.95 -11.27
CA ARG A 48 3.62 5.66 -10.85
C ARG A 48 4.26 4.90 -9.71
N TYR A 49 5.57 4.84 -9.69
CA TYR A 49 6.33 4.24 -8.59
C TYR A 49 7.73 4.84 -8.52
N GLY A 50 8.37 4.70 -7.39
CA GLY A 50 9.71 5.20 -7.18
C GLY A 50 10.13 5.21 -5.72
N VAL A 51 11.14 5.98 -5.43
CA VAL A 51 11.72 6.14 -4.09
C VAL A 51 11.80 7.62 -3.74
N ILE A 52 11.20 8.01 -2.63
CA ILE A 52 11.41 9.31 -1.98
C ILE A 52 12.77 9.26 -1.30
N ARG A 53 13.73 10.02 -1.83
CA ARG A 53 15.10 10.08 -1.30
C ARG A 53 15.32 11.34 -0.51
N ASN A 54 15.55 11.16 0.78
CA ASN A 54 15.94 12.27 1.64
C ASN A 54 17.42 12.54 1.55
N ASN A 55 17.80 13.82 1.35
CA ASN A 55 19.20 14.23 1.37
C ASN A 55 19.89 13.75 2.66
N PRO A 56 21.07 13.11 2.58
CA PRO A 56 21.84 12.66 3.75
C PRO A 56 22.12 13.75 4.79
N GLN A 57 22.17 15.01 4.38
CA GLN A 57 22.40 16.15 5.27
C GLN A 57 21.16 16.64 6.02
N LEU A 58 19.95 16.19 5.61
CA LEU A 58 18.73 16.56 6.32
C LEU A 58 18.71 15.94 7.72
N SER A 59 18.31 16.75 8.69
CA SER A 59 18.00 16.26 10.02
C SER A 59 16.81 15.28 9.99
N MET A 60 16.66 14.46 11.01
CA MET A 60 15.52 13.54 11.10
C MET A 60 14.17 14.27 10.95
N PRO A 61 13.86 15.38 11.67
CA PRO A 61 12.63 16.13 11.46
C PRO A 61 12.46 16.62 10.01
N GLY A 62 13.54 17.11 9.37
CA GLY A 62 13.52 17.52 7.97
C GLY A 62 13.15 16.37 7.02
N CYS A 63 13.68 15.16 7.28
CA CYS A 63 13.28 13.98 6.53
C CYS A 63 11.79 13.64 6.68
N LEU A 64 11.24 13.77 7.90
CA LEU A 64 9.82 13.51 8.15
C LEU A 64 8.92 14.49 7.40
N VAL A 65 9.27 15.78 7.39
CA VAL A 65 8.55 16.80 6.62
C VAL A 65 8.56 16.45 5.12
N GLU A 66 9.71 16.06 4.59
CA GLU A 66 9.85 15.75 3.18
C GLU A 66 9.07 14.49 2.77
N ILE A 67 9.09 13.44 3.61
CA ILE A 67 8.27 12.24 3.42
C ILE A 67 6.79 12.61 3.37
N HIS A 68 6.32 13.37 4.36
CA HIS A 68 4.93 13.82 4.42
C HIS A 68 4.54 14.61 3.17
N ARG A 69 5.34 15.63 2.81
CA ARG A 69 5.07 16.52 1.68
C ARG A 69 4.97 15.75 0.35
N GLN A 70 5.92 14.85 0.07
CA GLN A 70 5.90 14.10 -1.19
C GLN A 70 4.74 13.10 -1.26
N ILE A 71 4.38 12.47 -0.13
CA ILE A 71 3.22 11.58 -0.09
C ILE A 71 1.92 12.37 -0.26
N ASP A 72 1.80 13.53 0.38
CA ASP A 72 0.67 14.44 0.22
C ASP A 72 0.50 14.88 -1.25
N GLU A 73 1.59 15.22 -1.94
CA GLU A 73 1.58 15.53 -3.37
C GLU A 73 1.12 14.32 -4.22
N LEU A 74 1.66 13.12 -3.96
CA LEU A 74 1.24 11.91 -4.67
C LEU A 74 -0.28 11.64 -4.51
N ILE A 75 -0.81 11.85 -3.30
CA ILE A 75 -2.24 11.65 -3.03
C ILE A 75 -3.08 12.70 -3.76
N ARG A 76 -2.69 13.97 -3.76
CA ARG A 76 -3.40 15.03 -4.48
C ARG A 76 -3.42 14.82 -5.99
N ASP A 77 -2.28 14.40 -6.55
CA ASP A 77 -2.12 14.20 -7.99
C ASP A 77 -2.90 13.00 -8.51
N HIS A 78 -2.90 11.90 -7.75
CA HIS A 78 -3.43 10.62 -8.20
C HIS A 78 -4.78 10.26 -7.58
N ARG A 79 -5.15 10.83 -6.42
CA ARG A 79 -6.40 10.57 -5.69
C ARG A 79 -6.67 9.08 -5.48
N PRO A 80 -5.76 8.35 -4.83
CA PRO A 80 -5.99 6.95 -4.50
C PRO A 80 -7.17 6.80 -3.53
N GLU A 81 -7.82 5.63 -3.56
CA GLU A 81 -8.98 5.32 -2.73
C GLU A 81 -8.57 4.73 -1.37
N ALA A 82 -7.37 4.17 -1.29
CA ALA A 82 -6.82 3.58 -0.07
C ALA A 82 -5.29 3.65 -0.05
N CYS A 83 -4.71 3.40 1.13
CA CYS A 83 -3.29 3.27 1.34
C CYS A 83 -2.96 1.86 1.85
N ALA A 84 -1.98 1.21 1.25
CA ALA A 84 -1.43 -0.06 1.69
C ALA A 84 -0.01 0.12 2.22
N VAL A 85 0.33 -0.52 3.34
CA VAL A 85 1.65 -0.36 3.96
C VAL A 85 2.14 -1.68 4.55
N GLU A 86 3.46 -1.88 4.61
CA GLU A 86 4.04 -3.05 5.28
C GLU A 86 3.93 -2.91 6.81
N GLY A 87 3.56 -4.00 7.49
CA GLY A 87 3.52 -4.07 8.95
C GLY A 87 4.92 -4.09 9.55
N LEU A 88 5.08 -3.42 10.69
CA LEU A 88 6.33 -3.46 11.43
C LEU A 88 6.52 -4.84 12.08
N ILE A 89 7.68 -5.44 11.83
CA ILE A 89 8.17 -6.60 12.58
C ILE A 89 9.05 -6.13 13.74
N TYR A 90 9.28 -7.07 14.67
CA TYR A 90 10.16 -6.83 15.80
C TYR A 90 11.55 -6.36 15.35
N VAL A 91 11.95 -5.19 15.79
CA VAL A 91 13.26 -4.59 15.52
C VAL A 91 14.08 -4.64 16.80
N GLN A 92 15.18 -5.38 16.78
CA GLN A 92 16.06 -5.55 17.98
C GLN A 92 16.71 -4.24 18.44
N ASN A 93 16.99 -3.33 17.50
CA ASN A 93 17.65 -2.07 17.83
C ASN A 93 16.60 -0.96 18.05
N THR A 94 16.50 -0.48 19.29
CA THR A 94 15.56 0.57 19.69
C THR A 94 15.69 1.84 18.87
N ARG A 95 16.91 2.29 18.55
CA ARG A 95 17.14 3.49 17.75
C ARG A 95 16.57 3.32 16.32
N THR A 96 16.80 2.16 15.73
CA THR A 96 16.23 1.81 14.41
C THR A 96 14.72 1.76 14.47
N ALA A 97 14.15 1.15 15.54
CA ALA A 97 12.69 1.08 15.73
C ALA A 97 12.06 2.48 15.83
N ILE A 98 12.65 3.39 16.61
CA ILE A 98 12.17 4.77 16.73
C ILE A 98 12.24 5.51 15.39
N THR A 99 13.36 5.39 14.68
CA THR A 99 13.53 6.04 13.38
C THR A 99 12.55 5.54 12.33
N LEU A 100 12.37 4.22 12.27
CA LEU A 100 11.42 3.59 11.35
C LEU A 100 9.97 3.94 11.70
N GLY A 101 9.64 3.91 13.00
CA GLY A 101 8.32 4.31 13.49
C GLY A 101 7.99 5.76 13.18
N ALA A 102 8.96 6.68 13.32
CA ALA A 102 8.77 8.08 12.98
C ALA A 102 8.53 8.30 11.48
N ALA A 103 9.36 7.69 10.61
CA ALA A 103 9.18 7.78 9.16
C ALA A 103 7.82 7.21 8.73
N ARG A 104 7.45 6.04 9.27
CA ARG A 104 6.14 5.45 9.06
C ARG A 104 5.00 6.37 9.54
N GLY A 105 5.11 6.92 10.75
CA GLY A 105 4.11 7.84 11.29
C GLY A 105 3.89 9.05 10.40
N SER A 106 4.95 9.62 9.85
CA SER A 106 4.88 10.74 8.90
C SER A 106 4.15 10.35 7.61
N ALA A 107 4.44 9.17 7.06
CA ALA A 107 3.79 8.65 5.87
C ALA A 107 2.29 8.37 6.08
N LEU A 108 1.95 7.73 7.20
CA LEU A 108 0.56 7.43 7.57
C LEU A 108 -0.25 8.69 7.87
N LEU A 109 0.38 9.70 8.48
CA LEU A 109 -0.26 10.99 8.73
C LEU A 109 -0.72 11.65 7.44
N ALA A 110 0.13 11.67 6.41
CA ALA A 110 -0.25 12.20 5.11
C ALA A 110 -1.47 11.46 4.51
N ALA A 111 -1.48 10.12 4.57
CA ALA A 111 -2.61 9.33 4.10
C ALA A 111 -3.90 9.59 4.91
N ALA A 112 -3.79 9.65 6.23
CA ALA A 112 -4.91 9.88 7.14
C ALA A 112 -5.53 11.28 6.97
N GLN A 113 -4.73 12.33 6.70
CA GLN A 113 -5.20 13.69 6.44
C GLN A 113 -6.09 13.78 5.19
N HIS A 114 -5.91 12.87 4.23
CA HIS A 114 -6.76 12.75 3.06
C HIS A 114 -7.94 11.78 3.26
N GLY A 115 -8.11 11.23 4.48
CA GLY A 115 -9.19 10.31 4.80
C GLY A 115 -9.05 8.94 4.14
N LEU A 116 -7.84 8.55 3.71
CA LEU A 116 -7.62 7.24 3.12
C LEU A 116 -7.72 6.14 4.19
N GLU A 117 -8.43 5.07 3.86
CA GLU A 117 -8.37 3.84 4.65
C GLU A 117 -6.99 3.20 4.50
N ILE A 118 -6.36 2.81 5.63
CA ILE A 118 -4.98 2.33 5.66
C ILE A 118 -4.95 0.85 6.01
N PHE A 119 -4.43 0.03 5.09
CA PHE A 119 -4.32 -1.42 5.22
C PHE A 119 -2.89 -1.84 5.49
N GLU A 120 -2.69 -2.65 6.53
CA GLU A 120 -1.39 -3.15 6.93
C GLU A 120 -1.22 -4.62 6.57
N TYR A 121 -0.09 -4.96 5.94
CA TYR A 121 0.25 -6.33 5.51
C TYR A 121 1.53 -6.81 6.16
N ALA A 122 1.50 -7.99 6.78
CA ALA A 122 2.70 -8.59 7.33
C ALA A 122 3.74 -8.91 6.24
N PRO A 123 5.05 -8.67 6.45
CA PRO A 123 6.11 -8.89 5.45
C PRO A 123 6.12 -10.30 4.86
N ARG A 124 5.88 -11.30 5.68
CA ARG A 124 5.77 -12.69 5.22
C ARG A 124 4.59 -12.89 4.25
N ARG A 125 3.49 -12.18 4.47
CA ARG A 125 2.31 -12.22 3.61
C ARG A 125 2.62 -11.58 2.27
N VAL A 126 3.31 -10.44 2.24
CA VAL A 126 3.72 -9.76 1.00
C VAL A 126 4.58 -10.69 0.15
N LYS A 127 5.60 -11.32 0.74
CA LYS A 127 6.44 -12.30 0.05
C LYS A 127 5.64 -13.48 -0.50
N GLN A 128 4.77 -14.05 0.32
CA GLN A 128 3.94 -15.19 -0.09
C GLN A 128 2.97 -14.83 -1.23
N SER A 129 2.41 -13.64 -1.20
CA SER A 129 1.48 -13.15 -2.22
C SER A 129 2.17 -13.00 -3.58
N VAL A 130 3.37 -12.40 -3.61
CA VAL A 130 4.07 -12.09 -4.87
C VAL A 130 4.86 -13.27 -5.42
N VAL A 131 5.52 -14.06 -4.56
CA VAL A 131 6.46 -15.13 -4.97
C VAL A 131 5.90 -16.53 -4.69
N GLY A 132 4.82 -16.64 -3.92
CA GLY A 132 4.23 -17.93 -3.53
C GLY A 132 4.78 -18.51 -2.22
N HIS A 133 5.87 -17.99 -1.67
CA HIS A 133 6.43 -18.43 -0.38
C HIS A 133 7.04 -17.29 0.44
N GLY A 134 6.89 -17.37 1.79
CA GLY A 134 7.27 -16.28 2.70
C GLY A 134 8.78 -16.12 2.97
N SER A 135 9.62 -17.01 2.44
CA SER A 135 11.09 -16.96 2.56
C SER A 135 11.78 -16.36 1.33
N ALA A 136 11.03 -15.74 0.43
CA ALA A 136 11.56 -15.15 -0.80
C ALA A 136 12.64 -14.10 -0.53
N GLN A 137 13.67 -14.11 -1.38
CA GLN A 137 14.74 -13.11 -1.36
C GLN A 137 14.34 -11.86 -2.14
N LYS A 138 14.97 -10.71 -1.85
CA LYS A 138 14.66 -9.43 -2.50
C LYS A 138 14.76 -9.48 -4.03
N ALA A 139 15.74 -10.15 -4.58
CA ALA A 139 15.90 -10.31 -6.02
C ALA A 139 14.71 -11.04 -6.68
N GLN A 140 14.14 -12.03 -5.98
CA GLN A 140 12.96 -12.77 -6.45
C GLN A 140 11.71 -11.87 -6.44
N ILE A 141 11.56 -11.01 -5.42
CA ILE A 141 10.47 -10.03 -5.35
C ILE A 141 10.55 -9.07 -6.52
N GLY A 142 11.72 -8.46 -6.77
CA GLY A 142 11.92 -7.53 -7.88
C GLY A 142 11.60 -8.16 -9.24
N PHE A 143 12.06 -9.39 -9.47
CA PHE A 143 11.76 -10.15 -10.70
C PHE A 143 10.26 -10.40 -10.86
N MET A 144 9.59 -10.88 -9.81
CA MET A 144 8.15 -11.18 -9.85
C MET A 144 7.30 -9.94 -10.03
N VAL A 145 7.63 -8.85 -9.33
CA VAL A 145 6.97 -7.54 -9.49
C VAL A 145 7.07 -7.05 -10.92
N ARG A 146 8.28 -7.09 -11.51
CA ARG A 146 8.49 -6.76 -12.92
C ARG A 146 7.59 -7.58 -13.84
N THR A 147 7.53 -8.90 -13.62
CA THR A 147 6.75 -9.82 -14.45
C THR A 147 5.24 -9.60 -14.30
N LEU A 148 4.75 -9.49 -13.07
CA LEU A 148 3.31 -9.33 -12.77
C LEU A 148 2.74 -7.99 -13.26
N LEU A 149 3.57 -6.94 -13.26
CA LEU A 149 3.18 -5.60 -13.69
C LEU A 149 3.62 -5.27 -15.13
N GLU A 150 4.22 -6.25 -15.84
CA GLU A 150 4.69 -6.10 -17.23
C GLU A 150 5.64 -4.88 -17.38
N LEU A 151 6.54 -4.66 -16.39
CA LEU A 151 7.47 -3.53 -16.42
C LEU A 151 8.64 -3.81 -17.37
N SER A 152 9.11 -2.78 -18.06
CA SER A 152 10.28 -2.86 -18.98
C SER A 152 11.57 -3.23 -18.25
N GLU A 153 11.73 -2.72 -17.02
CA GLU A 153 12.92 -2.90 -16.21
C GLU A 153 12.56 -3.35 -14.79
N THR A 154 13.51 -3.98 -14.11
CA THR A 154 13.34 -4.32 -12.70
C THR A 154 13.43 -3.03 -11.87
N PRO A 155 12.40 -2.71 -11.06
CA PRO A 155 12.42 -1.51 -10.25
C PRO A 155 13.50 -1.58 -9.15
N GLU A 156 13.88 -0.42 -8.63
CA GLU A 156 14.76 -0.34 -7.46
C GLU A 156 14.14 -1.06 -6.26
N ALA A 157 14.97 -1.55 -5.34
CA ALA A 157 14.55 -2.42 -4.24
C ALA A 157 13.39 -1.84 -3.41
N ASP A 158 13.52 -0.58 -2.96
CA ASP A 158 12.49 0.06 -2.13
C ASP A 158 11.18 0.31 -2.91
N ALA A 159 11.28 0.62 -4.21
CA ALA A 159 10.12 0.74 -5.09
C ALA A 159 9.48 -0.64 -5.37
N ALA A 160 10.30 -1.69 -5.52
CA ALA A 160 9.80 -3.06 -5.70
C ALA A 160 9.04 -3.55 -4.47
N ASP A 161 9.52 -3.21 -3.25
CA ASP A 161 8.85 -3.55 -2.00
C ASP A 161 7.48 -2.83 -1.93
N ALA A 162 7.39 -1.54 -2.26
CA ALA A 162 6.12 -0.82 -2.34
C ALA A 162 5.16 -1.41 -3.41
N LEU A 163 5.66 -1.75 -4.60
CA LEU A 163 4.86 -2.41 -5.64
C LEU A 163 4.33 -3.78 -5.17
N ALA A 164 5.15 -4.55 -4.45
CA ALA A 164 4.75 -5.85 -3.89
C ALA A 164 3.63 -5.71 -2.85
N ILE A 165 3.67 -4.67 -2.01
CA ILE A 165 2.61 -4.34 -1.04
C ILE A 165 1.30 -4.06 -1.78
N GLY A 166 1.34 -3.26 -2.84
CA GLY A 166 0.16 -2.92 -3.62
C GLY A 166 -0.44 -4.11 -4.36
N LEU A 167 0.39 -4.97 -4.96
CA LEU A 167 -0.07 -6.24 -5.55
C LEU A 167 -0.76 -7.13 -4.51
N THR A 168 -0.18 -7.20 -3.30
CA THR A 168 -0.76 -7.96 -2.19
C THR A 168 -2.14 -7.44 -1.82
N HIS A 169 -2.31 -6.11 -1.76
CA HIS A 169 -3.59 -5.49 -1.48
C HIS A 169 -4.67 -5.95 -2.46
N PHE A 170 -4.43 -5.84 -3.75
CA PHE A 170 -5.41 -6.25 -4.76
C PHE A 170 -5.71 -7.75 -4.73
N GLN A 171 -4.70 -8.61 -4.56
CA GLN A 171 -4.92 -10.05 -4.46
C GLN A 171 -5.78 -10.43 -3.25
N MET A 172 -5.59 -9.75 -2.12
CA MET A 172 -6.37 -10.00 -0.89
C MET A 172 -7.81 -9.49 -1.00
N HIS A 173 -8.09 -8.48 -1.82
CA HIS A 173 -9.43 -7.91 -2.00
C HIS A 173 -10.17 -8.45 -3.22
N SER A 174 -9.49 -9.17 -4.12
CA SER A 174 -10.11 -9.78 -5.30
C SER A 174 -10.95 -11.03 -5.00
N SER A 175 -10.80 -11.65 -3.82
CA SER A 175 -11.53 -12.87 -3.46
C SER A 175 -12.57 -12.61 -2.36
N PRO A 176 -13.85 -12.90 -2.60
CA PRO A 176 -14.92 -12.75 -1.58
C PRO A 176 -14.68 -13.57 -0.32
N LEU A 177 -13.89 -14.67 -0.42
CA LEU A 177 -13.56 -15.57 0.68
C LEU A 177 -12.33 -15.12 1.49
N SER A 178 -11.57 -14.15 1.00
CA SER A 178 -10.35 -13.66 1.64
C SER A 178 -10.57 -12.44 2.53
N ALA A 179 -11.78 -11.91 2.57
CA ALA A 179 -12.13 -10.79 3.41
C ALA A 179 -11.66 -11.04 4.86
N HIS A 180 -10.70 -10.25 5.30
CA HIS A 180 -10.22 -10.12 6.69
C HIS A 180 -9.19 -11.13 7.24
N ARG A 181 -8.70 -12.12 6.50
CA ARG A 181 -7.62 -12.99 7.01
C ARG A 181 -6.24 -12.35 6.86
N GLY A 182 -5.77 -11.71 7.94
CA GLY A 182 -4.39 -11.18 8.04
C GLY A 182 -4.20 -9.76 7.47
N ILE A 183 -5.28 -9.02 7.31
CA ILE A 183 -5.30 -7.59 7.02
C ILE A 183 -5.63 -6.87 8.33
N ARG A 184 -4.83 -5.87 8.66
CA ARG A 184 -5.11 -4.94 9.74
C ARG A 184 -5.48 -3.61 9.14
N VAL A 185 -6.65 -3.10 9.47
CA VAL A 185 -7.05 -1.72 9.20
C VAL A 185 -6.56 -0.89 10.37
N LEU A 186 -5.85 0.21 10.09
CA LEU A 186 -5.27 1.11 11.09
C LEU A 186 -6.22 2.27 11.41
#